data_d9f72dd3c5f5ab405b8f767eb2f1e5ce
#
_entry.id   d9f72dd3c5f5ab405b8f767eb2f1e5ce
#
_cell.length_a   1.000
_cell.length_b   1.000
_cell.length_c   1.000
_cell.angle_alpha   90.00
_cell.angle_beta   90.00
_cell.angle_gamma   90.00
#
_symmetry.space_group_name_H-M   'P 1'
#
loop_
_entity.id
_entity.type
_entity.pdbx_description
1 polymer ?
#
loop_
_entity_poly.entity_id
_entity_poly.type
_entity_poly.pdbx_seq_one_letter_code
_entity_poly.pdbx_strand_id
1 'polypeptide(L)'
;MKLVLSLLLLVPSLLFAELSVPHFFSDHMILQRERAAAIWGKANAGAEVSVAFKGKSASAKAGADGKWRAQIETGTADANSAVLIISAGKDKIEIKDVLVGEVWFASGQSNMFYTMNRSPEYAGLIAESNHPALRMFNAPLVTAAENQEDIAGVWESSTPETVPNFSAVAFFFARKLHLELGIPIGVIKSAWGGKPVETFTSREALNTLPGTKALVDAMLKEEASYDQAKAQAAFDAKLAQWQSTMAAAKGKSAEERKRLPKKPDAPKRPLLTEGKPGVLFAAMIHPFVGYTMRGAIWYQGEGNAKSGAVPYDQTLPLMINDWRKRWADELSFYYVQLANYHAPSTVPGTADAWALLQDRMRLVLGTTPKTGMAIINDVGDANDIHPKNKKDPGERLARWALTNDYGKALIYSGPLFKSSTVKDGAIRVTFDQSGTGLKSRDGVALKRFEIAGADKVWYWAEAKIDGADSVFVSSAEVKAPVAVRYAWAANPEGANLINSEGLPASVFRTDDWDDVEVKVDTSVLKAAEERRALGEEIRALAAERAKLDRKSPEYQALTKKHTELMAKFKEGAPKK
;
A
#
# COMPACT_ATOMS: atom_id res chain seq x y z
N MET A 1 -5.38 52.63 62.68
CA MET A 1 -5.25 52.24 61.32
C MET A 1 -5.50 50.71 61.22
N LYS A 2 -6.72 50.30 60.88
CA LYS A 2 -7.09 48.86 60.79
C LYS A 2 -6.83 48.37 59.36
N LEU A 3 -5.89 47.44 59.20
CA LEU A 3 -5.65 46.78 57.96
C LEU A 3 -6.76 45.74 57.70
N VAL A 4 -7.57 45.92 56.64
CA VAL A 4 -8.54 44.93 56.18
C VAL A 4 -7.80 44.05 55.14
N LEU A 5 -7.52 42.83 55.54
CA LEU A 5 -6.94 41.80 54.64
C LEU A 5 -8.08 41.21 53.84
N SER A 6 -8.22 41.60 52.54
CA SER A 6 -9.18 41.00 51.62
C SER A 6 -8.62 39.66 51.13
N LEU A 7 -9.21 38.57 51.60
CA LEU A 7 -8.95 37.21 51.16
C LEU A 7 -9.63 37.03 49.78
N LEU A 8 -8.86 37.09 48.67
CA LEU A 8 -9.34 36.70 47.35
C LEU A 8 -9.51 35.19 47.33
N LEU A 9 -10.74 34.70 47.44
CA LEU A 9 -11.11 33.32 47.13
C LEU A 9 -10.94 33.11 45.63
N LEU A 10 -9.84 32.46 45.22
CA LEU A 10 -9.73 31.86 43.91
C LEU A 10 -10.75 30.70 43.83
N VAL A 11 -11.92 30.96 43.28
CA VAL A 11 -12.84 29.90 42.85
C VAL A 11 -12.23 29.28 41.61
N PRO A 12 -11.82 27.99 41.61
CA PRO A 12 -11.39 27.35 40.41
C PRO A 12 -12.57 27.35 39.43
N SER A 13 -12.42 28.00 38.29
CA SER A 13 -13.38 27.88 37.20
C SER A 13 -13.40 26.40 36.78
N LEU A 14 -14.41 25.68 37.22
CA LEU A 14 -14.73 24.36 36.70
C LEU A 14 -15.02 24.52 35.19
N LEU A 15 -14.02 24.31 34.35
CA LEU A 15 -14.22 24.15 32.94
C LEU A 15 -15.07 22.88 32.76
N PHE A 16 -16.38 23.07 32.57
CA PHE A 16 -17.28 21.98 32.21
C PHE A 16 -16.90 21.49 30.84
N ALA A 17 -16.45 20.26 30.73
CA ALA A 17 -16.22 19.62 29.46
C ALA A 17 -17.58 19.21 28.87
N GLU A 18 -17.97 19.79 27.76
CA GLU A 18 -19.17 19.40 27.00
C GLU A 18 -19.06 17.94 26.57
N LEU A 19 -20.19 17.21 26.54
CA LEU A 19 -20.24 15.86 26.01
C LEU A 19 -19.81 15.89 24.52
N SER A 20 -18.77 15.16 24.20
CA SER A 20 -18.23 15.10 22.83
C SER A 20 -17.70 13.71 22.49
N VAL A 21 -17.65 13.41 21.18
CA VAL A 21 -17.04 12.21 20.60
C VAL A 21 -16.09 12.62 19.47
N PRO A 22 -15.09 11.81 19.12
CA PRO A 22 -14.30 11.99 17.89
C PRO A 22 -15.16 12.10 16.65
N HIS A 23 -14.71 12.88 15.65
CA HIS A 23 -15.47 13.17 14.42
C HIS A 23 -15.81 11.92 13.58
N PHE A 24 -15.04 10.85 13.68
CA PHE A 24 -15.36 9.61 12.99
C PHE A 24 -16.54 8.83 13.60
N PHE A 25 -17.02 9.19 14.79
CA PHE A 25 -18.34 8.78 15.26
C PHE A 25 -19.36 9.79 14.73
N SER A 26 -19.83 9.58 13.52
CA SER A 26 -20.73 10.50 12.82
C SER A 26 -21.81 9.74 12.06
N ASP A 27 -22.78 10.47 11.55
CA ASP A 27 -23.87 9.93 10.72
C ASP A 27 -23.29 9.01 9.62
N HIS A 28 -24.06 8.01 9.23
CA HIS A 28 -23.74 7.01 8.21
C HIS A 28 -22.64 6.00 8.60
N MET A 29 -22.12 6.02 9.83
CA MET A 29 -21.08 5.06 10.27
C MET A 29 -21.57 3.62 10.31
N ILE A 30 -20.64 2.67 10.32
CA ILE A 30 -20.90 1.25 10.57
C ILE A 30 -20.24 0.84 11.87
N LEU A 31 -20.98 0.10 12.71
CA LEU A 31 -20.44 -0.61 13.87
C LEU A 31 -20.10 -2.06 13.48
N GLN A 32 -18.95 -2.55 13.96
CA GLN A 32 -18.51 -3.91 13.71
C GLN A 32 -19.50 -4.91 14.32
N ARG A 33 -20.00 -5.85 13.52
CA ARG A 33 -20.91 -6.92 13.96
C ARG A 33 -20.24 -7.95 14.86
N GLU A 34 -21.06 -8.67 15.65
CA GLU A 34 -20.65 -9.83 16.45
C GLU A 34 -19.50 -9.52 17.44
N ARG A 35 -19.38 -8.26 17.83
CA ARG A 35 -18.42 -7.77 18.81
C ARG A 35 -19.05 -6.63 19.60
N ALA A 36 -18.55 -6.42 20.81
CA ALA A 36 -18.86 -5.20 21.56
C ALA A 36 -18.14 -4.01 20.89
N ALA A 37 -18.89 -3.11 20.26
CA ALA A 37 -18.34 -1.93 19.62
C ALA A 37 -17.96 -0.88 20.69
N ALA A 38 -16.73 -0.41 20.63
CA ALA A 38 -16.25 0.61 21.53
C ALA A 38 -16.67 2.01 21.03
N ILE A 39 -17.29 2.79 21.91
CA ILE A 39 -17.65 4.20 21.71
C ILE A 39 -16.99 4.98 22.85
N TRP A 40 -16.35 6.11 22.52
CA TRP A 40 -15.63 6.92 23.51
C TRP A 40 -15.69 8.40 23.18
N GLY A 41 -15.30 9.20 24.17
CA GLY A 41 -15.25 10.65 24.03
C GLY A 41 -14.88 11.36 25.32
N LYS A 42 -15.34 12.59 25.45
CA LYS A 42 -15.12 13.43 26.65
C LYS A 42 -16.46 13.87 27.24
N ALA A 43 -16.49 14.04 28.54
CA ALA A 43 -17.59 14.58 29.30
C ALA A 43 -17.03 15.22 30.61
N ASN A 44 -17.87 15.83 31.42
CA ASN A 44 -17.45 16.30 32.72
C ASN A 44 -16.86 15.16 33.58
N ALA A 45 -15.76 15.42 34.28
CA ALA A 45 -15.14 14.46 35.19
C ALA A 45 -16.18 13.87 36.16
N GLY A 46 -16.22 12.52 36.22
CA GLY A 46 -17.16 11.79 37.04
C GLY A 46 -18.59 11.68 36.48
N ALA A 47 -18.89 12.25 35.31
CA ALA A 47 -20.20 12.12 34.67
C ALA A 47 -20.49 10.68 34.26
N GLU A 48 -21.72 10.22 34.51
CA GLU A 48 -22.23 8.96 33.95
C GLU A 48 -22.65 9.20 32.48
N VAL A 49 -22.02 8.47 31.55
CA VAL A 49 -22.34 8.50 30.12
C VAL A 49 -23.05 7.24 29.74
N SER A 50 -24.19 7.37 29.10
CA SER A 50 -24.97 6.24 28.55
C SER A 50 -24.88 6.24 27.03
N VAL A 51 -24.67 5.05 26.44
CA VAL A 51 -24.69 4.79 24.99
C VAL A 51 -25.82 3.83 24.72
N ALA A 52 -26.77 4.20 23.85
CA ALA A 52 -27.92 3.37 23.49
C ALA A 52 -28.00 3.14 21.97
N PHE A 53 -28.22 1.91 21.55
CA PHE A 53 -28.32 1.51 20.15
C PHE A 53 -29.19 0.24 19.99
N LYS A 54 -30.20 0.32 19.13
CA LYS A 54 -31.10 -0.83 18.78
C LYS A 54 -31.62 -1.56 20.03
N GLY A 55 -32.12 -0.83 21.02
CA GLY A 55 -32.69 -1.40 22.26
C GLY A 55 -31.67 -1.93 23.27
N LYS A 56 -30.38 -1.85 22.97
CA LYS A 56 -29.28 -2.16 23.91
C LYS A 56 -28.71 -0.87 24.48
N SER A 57 -28.13 -0.93 25.67
CA SER A 57 -27.45 0.19 26.30
C SER A 57 -26.19 -0.27 27.03
N ALA A 58 -25.24 0.64 27.12
CA ALA A 58 -24.03 0.51 27.91
C ALA A 58 -23.75 1.84 28.61
N SER A 59 -23.10 1.81 29.77
CA SER A 59 -22.71 3.02 30.48
C SER A 59 -21.23 3.01 30.84
N ALA A 60 -20.68 4.21 31.00
CA ALA A 60 -19.31 4.42 31.43
C ALA A 60 -19.26 5.70 32.31
N LYS A 61 -18.35 5.72 33.25
CA LYS A 61 -18.07 6.92 34.06
C LYS A 61 -16.85 7.65 33.48
N ALA A 62 -16.96 8.93 33.25
CA ALA A 62 -15.84 9.76 32.82
C ALA A 62 -14.77 9.84 33.92
N GLY A 63 -13.51 9.62 33.53
CA GLY A 63 -12.37 9.75 34.44
C GLY A 63 -12.12 11.18 34.91
N ALA A 64 -11.10 11.35 35.73
CA ALA A 64 -10.67 12.69 36.19
C ALA A 64 -10.19 13.59 35.04
N ASP A 65 -9.71 12.99 33.94
CA ASP A 65 -9.32 13.64 32.67
C ASP A 65 -10.50 13.92 31.74
N GLY A 66 -11.72 13.58 32.16
CA GLY A 66 -12.95 13.72 31.38
C GLY A 66 -13.16 12.67 30.31
N LYS A 67 -12.26 11.72 30.12
CA LYS A 67 -12.40 10.66 29.11
C LYS A 67 -13.34 9.55 29.60
N TRP A 68 -14.15 9.06 28.68
CA TRP A 68 -15.03 7.91 28.89
C TRP A 68 -14.94 6.94 27.71
N ARG A 69 -15.23 5.67 27.98
CA ARG A 69 -15.31 4.61 26.97
C ARG A 69 -16.35 3.58 27.38
N ALA A 70 -17.34 3.37 26.55
CA ALA A 70 -18.36 2.31 26.70
C ALA A 70 -18.20 1.27 25.59
N GLN A 71 -18.71 0.07 25.83
CA GLN A 71 -18.79 -1.01 24.85
C GLN A 71 -20.24 -1.42 24.66
N ILE A 72 -20.76 -1.29 23.44
CA ILE A 72 -22.15 -1.62 23.10
C ILE A 72 -22.20 -2.86 22.22
N GLU A 73 -22.96 -3.88 22.63
CA GLU A 73 -23.18 -5.09 21.86
C GLU A 73 -23.95 -4.78 20.57
N THR A 74 -23.38 -5.11 19.40
CA THR A 74 -23.99 -4.81 18.12
C THR A 74 -24.89 -5.91 17.59
N GLY A 75 -24.56 -7.17 17.87
CA GLY A 75 -25.26 -8.34 17.33
C GLY A 75 -24.82 -8.68 15.89
N THR A 76 -25.68 -9.36 15.16
CA THR A 76 -25.46 -9.76 13.77
C THR A 76 -25.55 -8.56 12.81
N ALA A 77 -25.07 -8.75 11.57
CA ALA A 77 -25.17 -7.71 10.53
C ALA A 77 -26.63 -7.29 10.29
N ASP A 78 -26.84 -5.99 10.16
CA ASP A 78 -28.17 -5.42 9.93
C ASP A 78 -28.06 -4.15 9.06
N ALA A 79 -28.71 -4.21 7.90
CA ALA A 79 -28.80 -3.11 6.95
C ALA A 79 -29.93 -2.10 7.28
N ASN A 80 -30.78 -2.39 8.27
CA ASN A 80 -31.76 -1.44 8.76
C ASN A 80 -31.04 -0.43 9.68
N SER A 81 -31.01 0.82 9.27
CA SER A 81 -30.32 1.85 10.03
C SER A 81 -31.01 2.19 11.35
N ALA A 82 -30.24 2.66 12.32
CA ALA A 82 -30.74 3.13 13.61
C ALA A 82 -29.99 4.38 14.07
N VAL A 83 -30.50 5.04 15.09
CA VAL A 83 -29.83 6.15 15.76
C VAL A 83 -29.02 5.60 16.93
N LEU A 84 -27.73 5.93 16.99
CA LEU A 84 -26.88 5.74 18.15
C LEU A 84 -27.02 6.99 19.04
N ILE A 85 -27.44 6.80 20.27
CA ILE A 85 -27.69 7.88 21.24
C ILE A 85 -26.64 7.82 22.32
N ILE A 86 -25.96 8.96 22.58
CA ILE A 86 -25.00 9.12 23.65
C ILE A 86 -25.50 10.25 24.54
N SER A 87 -25.60 10.05 25.85
CA SER A 87 -26.14 11.04 26.80
C SER A 87 -25.34 11.10 28.08
N ALA A 88 -25.20 12.30 28.64
CA ALA A 88 -24.61 12.56 29.95
C ALA A 88 -25.38 13.70 30.64
N GLY A 89 -26.15 13.36 31.66
CA GLY A 89 -27.07 14.33 32.29
C GLY A 89 -28.09 14.87 31.30
N LYS A 90 -28.03 16.17 31.02
CA LYS A 90 -28.92 16.84 30.02
C LYS A 90 -28.37 16.85 28.60
N ASP A 91 -27.08 16.57 28.45
CA ASP A 91 -26.40 16.62 27.14
C ASP A 91 -26.64 15.33 26.36
N LYS A 92 -26.88 15.47 25.05
CA LYS A 92 -27.22 14.35 24.15
C LYS A 92 -26.58 14.55 22.79
N ILE A 93 -25.99 13.47 22.27
CA ILE A 93 -25.50 13.36 20.89
C ILE A 93 -26.31 12.27 20.21
N GLU A 94 -26.83 12.54 19.01
CA GLU A 94 -27.50 11.59 18.15
C GLU A 94 -26.70 11.39 16.88
N ILE A 95 -26.27 10.15 16.64
CA ILE A 95 -25.61 9.75 15.39
C ILE A 95 -26.62 8.94 14.59
N LYS A 96 -26.98 9.44 13.40
CA LYS A 96 -28.06 8.91 12.58
C LYS A 96 -27.55 7.94 11.52
N ASP A 97 -28.46 7.12 11.00
CA ASP A 97 -28.21 6.18 9.91
C ASP A 97 -27.01 5.26 10.17
N VAL A 98 -26.92 4.73 11.41
CA VAL A 98 -25.88 3.77 11.81
C VAL A 98 -26.27 2.36 11.42
N LEU A 99 -25.38 1.64 10.73
CA LEU A 99 -25.56 0.25 10.34
C LEU A 99 -24.72 -0.68 11.22
N VAL A 100 -25.03 -1.98 11.17
CA VAL A 100 -24.19 -3.03 11.73
C VAL A 100 -23.65 -3.91 10.61
N GLY A 101 -22.33 -4.04 10.52
CA GLY A 101 -21.68 -4.80 9.45
C GLY A 101 -20.22 -5.10 9.75
N GLU A 102 -19.44 -5.29 8.71
CA GLU A 102 -17.99 -5.45 8.83
C GLU A 102 -17.28 -4.11 8.64
N VAL A 103 -16.28 -3.85 9.47
CA VAL A 103 -15.45 -2.65 9.36
C VAL A 103 -14.02 -3.04 9.05
N TRP A 104 -13.45 -2.40 8.03
CA TRP A 104 -12.07 -2.59 7.59
C TRP A 104 -11.31 -1.28 7.54
N PHE A 105 -10.01 -1.34 7.84
CA PHE A 105 -9.12 -0.19 7.77
C PHE A 105 -8.24 -0.30 6.52
N ALA A 106 -8.26 0.69 5.63
CA ALA A 106 -7.49 0.71 4.40
C ALA A 106 -6.37 1.75 4.49
N SER A 107 -5.10 1.30 4.49
CA SER A 107 -3.97 2.20 4.64
C SER A 107 -2.81 1.84 3.71
N GLY A 108 -1.80 2.70 3.66
CA GLY A 108 -0.65 2.56 2.77
C GLY A 108 -0.27 3.87 2.08
N GLN A 109 0.26 3.75 0.85
CA GLN A 109 0.71 4.93 0.10
C GLN A 109 -0.14 5.24 -1.14
N SER A 110 0.47 5.81 -2.18
CA SER A 110 -0.24 6.36 -3.34
C SER A 110 -1.15 5.37 -4.07
N ASN A 111 -0.79 4.09 -4.12
CA ASN A 111 -1.61 3.06 -4.74
C ASN A 111 -2.87 2.74 -3.92
N MET A 112 -2.83 2.84 -2.58
CA MET A 112 -4.02 2.80 -1.74
C MET A 112 -4.81 4.12 -1.81
N PHE A 113 -4.13 5.25 -1.94
CA PHE A 113 -4.74 6.57 -2.07
C PHE A 113 -5.39 6.81 -3.44
N TYR A 114 -5.05 6.02 -4.47
CA TYR A 114 -5.53 6.15 -5.84
C TYR A 114 -7.06 6.07 -5.92
N THR A 115 -7.71 7.16 -6.41
CA THR A 115 -9.16 7.29 -6.41
C THR A 115 -9.79 6.71 -7.69
N MET A 116 -11.08 6.35 -7.61
CA MET A 116 -11.83 5.73 -8.71
C MET A 116 -11.86 6.60 -9.98
N ASN A 117 -12.00 7.92 -9.84
CA ASN A 117 -12.07 8.86 -10.96
C ASN A 117 -10.75 9.04 -11.73
N ARG A 118 -9.63 8.52 -11.23
CA ARG A 118 -8.33 8.58 -11.93
C ARG A 118 -8.21 7.57 -13.07
N SER A 119 -9.12 6.61 -13.16
CA SER A 119 -9.14 5.57 -14.19
C SER A 119 -10.46 5.65 -14.97
N PRO A 120 -10.46 6.20 -16.19
CA PRO A 120 -11.68 6.36 -17.02
C PRO A 120 -12.43 5.04 -17.27
N GLU A 121 -11.74 3.91 -17.25
CA GLU A 121 -12.32 2.57 -17.38
C GLU A 121 -13.32 2.23 -16.27
N TYR A 122 -13.31 2.95 -15.15
CA TYR A 122 -14.26 2.74 -14.04
C TYR A 122 -15.52 3.60 -14.12
N ALA A 123 -15.70 4.42 -15.17
CA ALA A 123 -16.85 5.31 -15.31
C ALA A 123 -18.19 4.55 -15.22
N GLY A 124 -18.31 3.39 -15.88
CA GLY A 124 -19.51 2.54 -15.79
C GLY A 124 -19.75 2.02 -14.37
N LEU A 125 -18.71 1.54 -13.70
CA LEU A 125 -18.79 1.05 -12.30
C LEU A 125 -19.13 2.18 -11.31
N ILE A 126 -18.65 3.39 -11.56
CA ILE A 126 -19.01 4.57 -10.77
C ILE A 126 -20.51 4.87 -10.95
N ALA A 127 -21.03 4.87 -12.18
CA ALA A 127 -22.45 5.11 -12.43
C ALA A 127 -23.37 4.07 -11.76
N GLU A 128 -22.86 2.84 -11.56
CA GLU A 128 -23.59 1.73 -10.92
C GLU A 128 -23.28 1.61 -9.41
N SER A 129 -22.56 2.55 -8.81
CA SER A 129 -22.05 2.44 -7.43
C SER A 129 -23.05 2.79 -6.33
N ASN A 130 -24.34 2.81 -6.61
CA ASN A 130 -25.36 3.05 -5.60
C ASN A 130 -25.56 1.81 -4.70
N HIS A 131 -24.70 1.70 -3.69
CA HIS A 131 -24.71 0.63 -2.68
C HIS A 131 -24.84 1.24 -1.28
N PRO A 132 -26.05 1.57 -0.81
CA PRO A 132 -26.24 2.30 0.45
C PRO A 132 -25.74 1.54 1.70
N ALA A 133 -25.49 0.23 1.59
CA ALA A 133 -24.88 -0.58 2.64
C ALA A 133 -23.33 -0.59 2.59
N LEU A 134 -22.70 0.01 1.58
CA LEU A 134 -21.27 0.32 1.60
C LEU A 134 -21.06 1.72 2.16
N ARG A 135 -20.24 1.83 3.17
CA ARG A 135 -19.93 3.10 3.85
C ARG A 135 -18.42 3.35 3.81
N MET A 136 -18.06 4.58 3.55
CA MET A 136 -16.70 5.01 3.28
C MET A 136 -16.34 6.21 4.15
N PHE A 137 -15.19 6.14 4.83
CA PHE A 137 -14.62 7.26 5.56
C PHE A 137 -13.27 7.64 4.94
N ASN A 138 -13.10 8.90 4.55
CA ASN A 138 -11.85 9.43 4.03
C ASN A 138 -11.14 10.27 5.10
N ALA A 139 -10.07 9.75 5.70
CA ALA A 139 -9.22 10.54 6.57
C ALA A 139 -8.45 11.61 5.76
N PRO A 140 -8.39 12.87 6.24
CA PRO A 140 -7.61 13.92 5.61
C PRO A 140 -6.11 13.68 5.77
N LEU A 141 -5.30 14.35 4.94
CA LEU A 141 -3.83 14.32 5.02
C LEU A 141 -3.36 15.30 6.10
N VAL A 142 -3.05 14.80 7.27
CA VAL A 142 -2.59 15.59 8.42
C VAL A 142 -1.33 15.00 9.04
N THR A 143 -0.53 15.85 9.68
CA THR A 143 0.68 15.45 10.41
C THR A 143 0.61 15.96 11.84
N ALA A 144 1.19 15.22 12.78
CA ALA A 144 1.27 15.63 14.18
C ALA A 144 2.57 15.17 14.83
N ALA A 145 3.07 15.98 15.74
CA ALA A 145 4.24 15.63 16.56
C ALA A 145 3.87 14.61 17.66
N GLU A 146 2.65 14.68 18.17
CA GLU A 146 2.12 13.82 19.24
C GLU A 146 0.87 13.10 18.77
N ASN A 147 0.57 11.97 19.42
CA ASN A 147 -0.60 11.17 19.14
C ASN A 147 -1.90 11.98 19.28
N GLN A 148 -2.68 12.02 18.21
CA GLN A 148 -3.98 12.70 18.18
C GLN A 148 -5.08 11.73 18.61
N GLU A 149 -6.11 12.25 19.30
CA GLU A 149 -7.27 11.48 19.77
C GLU A 149 -8.45 11.56 18.79
N ASP A 150 -8.36 12.44 17.81
CA ASP A 150 -9.42 12.71 16.85
C ASP A 150 -8.84 13.09 15.49
N ILE A 151 -9.64 12.90 14.45
CA ILE A 151 -9.33 13.26 13.07
C ILE A 151 -10.62 13.67 12.35
N ALA A 152 -10.57 14.77 11.64
CA ALA A 152 -11.71 15.25 10.85
C ALA A 152 -12.10 14.26 9.75
N GLY A 153 -13.36 14.32 9.35
CA GLY A 153 -13.92 13.48 8.28
C GLY A 153 -15.36 13.12 8.56
N VAL A 154 -15.98 12.51 7.59
CA VAL A 154 -17.37 12.01 7.67
C VAL A 154 -17.49 10.66 6.97
N TRP A 155 -18.44 9.85 7.41
CA TRP A 155 -18.84 8.66 6.69
C TRP A 155 -19.79 9.05 5.55
N GLU A 156 -19.58 8.42 4.41
CA GLU A 156 -20.39 8.61 3.22
C GLU A 156 -20.94 7.26 2.72
N SER A 157 -22.17 7.24 2.26
CA SER A 157 -22.71 6.09 1.53
C SER A 157 -22.07 6.01 0.15
N SER A 158 -21.92 4.80 -0.39
CA SER A 158 -21.48 4.59 -1.76
C SER A 158 -22.55 5.03 -2.75
N THR A 159 -22.26 6.09 -3.48
CA THR A 159 -23.09 6.63 -4.57
C THR A 159 -22.22 7.06 -5.75
N PRO A 160 -22.79 7.30 -6.95
CA PRO A 160 -22.03 7.86 -8.08
C PRO A 160 -21.33 9.19 -7.79
N GLU A 161 -21.78 9.95 -6.79
CA GLU A 161 -21.20 11.24 -6.39
C GLU A 161 -20.02 11.07 -5.42
N THR A 162 -20.08 10.10 -4.50
CA THR A 162 -19.09 9.90 -3.43
C THR A 162 -17.94 8.98 -3.86
N VAL A 163 -18.25 7.89 -4.56
CA VAL A 163 -17.27 6.88 -4.99
C VAL A 163 -16.11 7.43 -5.87
N PRO A 164 -16.32 8.42 -6.75
CA PRO A 164 -15.23 8.97 -7.56
C PRO A 164 -14.00 9.40 -6.75
N ASN A 165 -14.19 9.91 -5.55
CA ASN A 165 -13.12 10.44 -4.70
C ASN A 165 -12.62 9.43 -3.65
N PHE A 166 -13.15 8.21 -3.64
CA PHE A 166 -12.71 7.17 -2.72
C PHE A 166 -11.60 6.29 -3.30
N SER A 167 -10.84 5.63 -2.44
CA SER A 167 -9.80 4.66 -2.83
C SER A 167 -10.38 3.55 -3.71
N ALA A 168 -9.84 3.38 -4.91
CA ALA A 168 -10.30 2.35 -5.82
C ALA A 168 -10.04 0.93 -5.29
N VAL A 169 -8.86 0.67 -4.71
CA VAL A 169 -8.53 -0.64 -4.10
C VAL A 169 -9.49 -0.94 -2.95
N ALA A 170 -9.69 0.02 -2.05
CA ALA A 170 -10.58 -0.15 -0.91
C ALA A 170 -12.05 -0.32 -1.33
N PHE A 171 -12.50 0.38 -2.37
CA PHE A 171 -13.83 0.22 -2.93
C PHE A 171 -14.04 -1.18 -3.51
N PHE A 172 -13.11 -1.67 -4.35
CA PHE A 172 -13.23 -3.02 -4.93
C PHE A 172 -13.16 -4.11 -3.87
N PHE A 173 -12.35 -3.95 -2.85
CA PHE A 173 -12.32 -4.85 -1.70
C PHE A 173 -13.68 -4.89 -0.99
N ALA A 174 -14.19 -3.72 -0.59
CA ALA A 174 -15.48 -3.63 0.12
C ALA A 174 -16.65 -4.12 -0.73
N ARG A 175 -16.68 -3.73 -2.01
CA ARG A 175 -17.73 -4.15 -2.95
C ARG A 175 -17.73 -5.67 -3.12
N LYS A 176 -16.56 -6.31 -3.26
CA LYS A 176 -16.46 -7.78 -3.36
C LYS A 176 -16.98 -8.45 -2.10
N LEU A 177 -16.59 -7.98 -0.90
CA LEU A 177 -17.12 -8.50 0.36
C LEU A 177 -18.64 -8.33 0.45
N HIS A 178 -19.15 -7.14 0.12
CA HIS A 178 -20.58 -6.85 0.16
C HIS A 178 -21.40 -7.80 -0.73
N LEU A 179 -20.96 -8.00 -1.97
CA LEU A 179 -21.62 -8.87 -2.92
C LEU A 179 -21.59 -10.35 -2.51
N GLU A 180 -20.51 -10.82 -1.90
CA GLU A 180 -20.35 -12.23 -1.49
C GLU A 180 -21.01 -12.56 -0.15
N LEU A 181 -21.15 -11.58 0.72
CA LEU A 181 -21.67 -11.78 2.08
C LEU A 181 -23.11 -11.26 2.23
N GLY A 182 -23.54 -10.34 1.39
CA GLY A 182 -24.89 -9.73 1.48
C GLY A 182 -25.10 -8.84 2.70
N ILE A 183 -24.04 -8.29 3.30
CA ILE A 183 -24.07 -7.51 4.54
C ILE A 183 -23.48 -6.11 4.37
N PRO A 184 -23.76 -5.15 5.27
CA PRO A 184 -23.10 -3.86 5.27
C PRO A 184 -21.59 -3.97 5.46
N ILE A 185 -20.84 -3.16 4.70
CA ILE A 185 -19.36 -3.08 4.78
C ILE A 185 -18.95 -1.60 4.92
N GLY A 186 -18.17 -1.31 5.96
CA GLY A 186 -17.55 -0.01 6.19
C GLY A 186 -16.05 -0.05 5.94
N VAL A 187 -15.50 0.97 5.28
CA VAL A 187 -14.06 1.10 5.11
C VAL A 187 -13.57 2.48 5.51
N ILE A 188 -12.64 2.51 6.44
CA ILE A 188 -11.92 3.72 6.84
C ILE A 188 -10.64 3.78 6.00
N LYS A 189 -10.50 4.79 5.12
CA LYS A 189 -9.29 5.00 4.32
C LYS A 189 -8.41 6.05 4.99
N SER A 190 -7.18 5.66 5.36
CA SER A 190 -6.14 6.53 5.91
C SER A 190 -4.79 6.19 5.26
N ALA A 191 -4.43 6.89 4.18
CA ALA A 191 -3.28 6.60 3.35
C ALA A 191 -2.60 7.89 2.87
N TRP A 192 -1.26 7.87 2.63
CA TRP A 192 -0.50 9.01 2.15
C TRP A 192 0.55 8.60 1.12
N GLY A 193 0.52 9.19 -0.07
CA GLY A 193 1.40 8.84 -1.19
C GLY A 193 2.89 9.00 -0.91
N GLY A 194 3.71 8.05 -1.40
CA GLY A 194 5.17 8.10 -1.37
C GLY A 194 5.81 7.97 0.01
N LYS A 195 5.09 7.45 1.01
CA LYS A 195 5.58 7.36 2.39
C LYS A 195 6.01 5.94 2.75
N PRO A 196 7.16 5.76 3.45
CA PRO A 196 7.63 4.46 3.90
C PRO A 196 6.84 3.95 5.11
N VAL A 197 6.90 2.64 5.38
CA VAL A 197 6.13 1.97 6.44
C VAL A 197 6.42 2.54 7.83
N GLU A 198 7.62 3.04 8.06
CA GLU A 198 8.05 3.61 9.34
C GLU A 198 7.26 4.86 9.74
N THR A 199 6.67 5.57 8.77
CA THR A 199 5.82 6.74 9.09
C THR A 199 4.48 6.35 9.70
N PHE A 200 3.99 5.14 9.41
CA PHE A 200 2.74 4.55 9.89
C PHE A 200 2.92 3.65 11.12
N THR A 201 4.15 3.52 11.61
CA THR A 201 4.51 2.75 12.80
C THR A 201 4.75 3.71 13.97
N SER A 202 4.34 3.37 15.17
CA SER A 202 4.57 4.23 16.33
C SER A 202 6.07 4.36 16.64
N ARG A 203 6.49 5.49 17.18
CA ARG A 203 7.87 5.69 17.61
C ARG A 203 8.31 4.71 18.70
N GLU A 204 7.40 4.31 19.57
CA GLU A 204 7.67 3.31 20.60
C GLU A 204 8.02 1.95 19.97
N ALA A 205 7.26 1.51 18.97
CA ALA A 205 7.57 0.27 18.25
C ALA A 205 8.86 0.40 17.44
N LEU A 206 9.06 1.51 16.74
CA LEU A 206 10.30 1.76 15.97
C LEU A 206 11.55 1.74 16.85
N ASN A 207 11.47 2.12 18.11
CA ASN A 207 12.59 2.08 19.07
C ASN A 207 12.98 0.65 19.50
N THR A 208 12.16 -0.34 19.19
CA THR A 208 12.46 -1.74 19.57
C THR A 208 13.39 -2.47 18.59
N LEU A 209 13.56 -1.94 17.37
CA LEU A 209 14.44 -2.52 16.35
C LEU A 209 15.59 -1.55 16.06
N PRO A 210 16.88 -1.97 16.18
CA PRO A 210 18.03 -1.07 16.08
C PRO A 210 18.05 -0.18 14.84
N GLY A 211 17.76 -0.74 13.66
CA GLY A 211 17.74 0.01 12.40
C GLY A 211 16.67 1.10 12.34
N THR A 212 15.45 0.82 12.82
CA THR A 212 14.37 1.81 12.86
C THR A 212 14.56 2.83 14.00
N LYS A 213 15.17 2.40 15.13
CA LYS A 213 15.56 3.31 16.20
C LYS A 213 16.52 4.38 15.69
N ALA A 214 17.51 4.01 14.88
CA ALA A 214 18.45 4.96 14.30
C ALA A 214 17.74 6.04 13.46
N LEU A 215 16.65 5.70 12.76
CA LEU A 215 15.83 6.68 12.02
C LEU A 215 15.10 7.64 12.95
N VAL A 216 14.57 7.14 14.07
CA VAL A 216 13.93 7.97 15.11
C VAL A 216 14.95 8.90 15.75
N ASP A 217 16.12 8.38 16.16
CA ASP A 217 17.18 9.17 16.78
C ASP A 217 17.67 10.28 15.83
N ALA A 218 17.85 9.98 14.54
CA ALA A 218 18.22 10.97 13.54
C ALA A 218 17.17 12.09 13.40
N MET A 219 15.88 11.73 13.36
CA MET A 219 14.78 12.70 13.31
C MET A 219 14.76 13.60 14.56
N LEU A 220 14.91 13.00 15.75
CA LEU A 220 14.92 13.76 17.01
C LEU A 220 16.14 14.70 17.11
N LYS A 221 17.29 14.29 16.58
CA LYS A 221 18.48 15.16 16.49
C LYS A 221 18.23 16.34 15.54
N GLU A 222 17.60 16.09 14.38
CA GLU A 222 17.21 17.15 13.45
C GLU A 222 16.22 18.13 14.13
N GLU A 223 15.21 17.59 14.86
CA GLU A 223 14.22 18.40 15.58
C GLU A 223 14.87 19.29 16.64
N ALA A 224 15.80 18.76 17.41
CA ALA A 224 16.51 19.51 18.46
C ALA A 224 17.37 20.66 17.90
N SER A 225 17.83 20.53 16.65
CA SER A 225 18.64 21.56 15.97
C SER A 225 17.83 22.41 14.98
N TYR A 226 16.51 22.22 14.90
CA TYR A 226 15.66 22.94 13.96
C TYR A 226 15.49 24.40 14.34
N ASP A 227 15.82 25.27 13.42
CA ASP A 227 15.65 26.72 13.53
C ASP A 227 14.62 27.19 12.49
N GLN A 228 13.44 27.55 12.97
CA GLN A 228 12.32 28.00 12.13
C GLN A 228 12.67 29.27 11.33
N ALA A 229 13.38 30.22 11.94
CA ALA A 229 13.70 31.49 11.27
C ALA A 229 14.71 31.26 10.12
N LYS A 230 15.73 30.45 10.36
CA LYS A 230 16.71 30.05 9.34
C LYS A 230 16.07 29.24 8.22
N ALA A 231 15.18 28.30 8.56
CA ALA A 231 14.47 27.49 7.58
C ALA A 231 13.52 28.34 6.72
N GLN A 232 12.83 29.32 7.34
CA GLN A 232 11.96 30.25 6.63
C GLN A 232 12.76 31.16 5.68
N ALA A 233 13.87 31.73 6.13
CA ALA A 233 14.72 32.56 5.29
C ALA A 233 15.28 31.77 4.07
N ALA A 234 15.68 30.52 4.29
CA ALA A 234 16.13 29.64 3.19
C ALA A 234 15.00 29.31 2.20
N PHE A 235 13.78 29.12 2.69
CA PHE A 235 12.60 28.91 1.86
C PHE A 235 12.28 30.17 1.04
N ASP A 236 12.26 31.35 1.65
CA ASP A 236 11.94 32.62 1.00
C ASP A 236 12.93 32.90 -0.15
N ALA A 237 14.22 32.64 0.06
CA ALA A 237 15.24 32.74 -0.97
C ALA A 237 14.99 31.78 -2.15
N LYS A 238 14.66 30.50 -1.87
CA LYS A 238 14.33 29.50 -2.91
C LYS A 238 13.04 29.86 -3.63
N LEU A 239 12.03 30.38 -2.92
CA LEU A 239 10.75 30.80 -3.49
C LEU A 239 10.95 31.98 -4.44
N ALA A 240 11.74 32.97 -4.05
CA ALA A 240 12.08 34.11 -4.92
C ALA A 240 12.82 33.66 -6.19
N GLN A 241 13.79 32.74 -6.07
CA GLN A 241 14.49 32.14 -7.21
C GLN A 241 13.53 31.39 -8.13
N TRP A 242 12.62 30.58 -7.56
CA TRP A 242 11.61 29.86 -8.32
C TRP A 242 10.67 30.83 -9.06
N GLN A 243 10.18 31.87 -8.40
CA GLN A 243 9.32 32.90 -8.98
C GLN A 243 10.02 33.60 -10.16
N SER A 244 11.30 33.96 -10.01
CA SER A 244 12.13 34.55 -11.09
C SER A 244 12.25 33.58 -12.28
N THR A 245 12.53 32.29 -12.02
CA THR A 245 12.61 31.24 -13.04
C THR A 245 11.28 31.09 -13.79
N MET A 246 10.16 31.10 -13.06
CA MET A 246 8.82 31.01 -13.66
C MET A 246 8.45 32.25 -14.46
N ALA A 247 8.84 33.43 -14.01
CA ALA A 247 8.65 34.70 -14.76
C ALA A 247 9.42 34.68 -16.09
N ALA A 248 10.69 34.25 -16.06
CA ALA A 248 11.52 34.10 -17.27
C ALA A 248 10.99 33.01 -18.23
N ALA A 249 10.19 32.08 -17.72
CA ALA A 249 9.59 31.00 -18.52
C ALA A 249 8.23 31.38 -19.15
N LYS A 250 7.74 32.61 -18.97
CA LYS A 250 6.55 33.11 -19.67
C LYS A 250 6.82 33.05 -21.17
N GLY A 251 6.04 32.31 -21.93
CA GLY A 251 6.23 32.10 -23.37
C GLY A 251 6.84 30.76 -23.77
N LYS A 252 7.38 29.95 -22.82
CA LYS A 252 7.84 28.59 -23.11
C LYS A 252 6.69 27.64 -23.43
N SER A 253 6.98 26.67 -24.31
CA SER A 253 6.04 25.59 -24.67
C SER A 253 5.64 24.73 -23.46
N ALA A 254 4.57 23.96 -23.59
CA ALA A 254 4.11 23.04 -22.54
C ALA A 254 5.18 22.00 -22.16
N GLU A 255 5.94 21.51 -23.14
CA GLU A 255 7.02 20.53 -22.92
C GLU A 255 8.21 21.15 -22.16
N GLU A 256 8.59 22.38 -22.48
CA GLU A 256 9.65 23.08 -21.76
C GLU A 256 9.23 23.40 -20.33
N ARG A 257 7.94 23.70 -20.09
CA ARG A 257 7.39 23.94 -18.74
C ARG A 257 7.43 22.70 -17.86
N LYS A 258 7.29 21.49 -18.40
CA LYS A 258 7.44 20.23 -17.64
C LYS A 258 8.83 20.05 -17.02
N ARG A 259 9.84 20.70 -17.59
CA ARG A 259 11.24 20.64 -17.11
C ARG A 259 11.59 21.73 -16.10
N LEU A 260 10.66 22.64 -15.81
CA LEU A 260 10.89 23.70 -14.82
C LEU A 260 10.91 23.13 -13.39
N PRO A 261 11.66 23.75 -12.47
CA PRO A 261 11.69 23.31 -11.09
C PRO A 261 10.32 23.45 -10.45
N LYS A 262 9.97 22.49 -9.61
CA LYS A 262 8.74 22.55 -8.81
C LYS A 262 8.84 23.70 -7.81
N LYS A 263 7.67 24.26 -7.43
CA LYS A 263 7.59 25.23 -6.35
C LYS A 263 8.17 24.61 -5.07
N PRO A 264 9.07 25.29 -4.35
CA PRO A 264 9.57 24.80 -3.07
C PRO A 264 8.44 24.67 -2.06
N ASP A 265 8.50 23.64 -1.23
CA ASP A 265 7.58 23.43 -0.13
C ASP A 265 7.96 24.33 1.05
N ALA A 266 6.95 24.83 1.79
CA ALA A 266 7.18 25.59 3.01
C ALA A 266 7.90 24.72 4.06
N PRO A 267 8.79 25.30 4.89
CA PRO A 267 9.52 24.54 5.87
C PRO A 267 8.59 24.00 6.95
N LYS A 268 8.82 22.75 7.31
CA LYS A 268 8.13 22.06 8.40
C LYS A 268 9.17 21.53 9.38
N ARG A 269 8.85 21.57 10.67
CA ARG A 269 9.64 20.87 11.68
C ARG A 269 9.73 19.38 11.36
N PRO A 270 10.84 18.68 11.64
CA PRO A 270 10.96 17.25 11.44
C PRO A 270 9.80 16.44 12.00
N LEU A 271 9.34 16.71 13.23
CA LEU A 271 8.18 16.06 13.85
C LEU A 271 6.82 16.35 13.18
N LEU A 272 6.76 17.26 12.21
CA LEU A 272 5.57 17.56 11.42
C LEU A 272 5.75 17.20 9.93
N THR A 273 6.89 16.59 9.58
CA THR A 273 7.20 16.21 8.20
C THR A 273 6.70 14.79 7.92
N GLU A 274 5.79 14.67 6.98
CA GLU A 274 5.04 13.44 6.67
C GLU A 274 5.87 12.23 6.26
N GLY A 275 7.15 12.41 5.92
CA GLY A 275 8.11 11.33 5.60
C GLY A 275 8.93 10.84 6.79
N LYS A 276 8.76 11.43 7.98
CA LYS A 276 9.53 11.10 9.17
C LYS A 276 8.88 9.99 10.02
N PRO A 277 9.68 9.20 10.76
CA PRO A 277 9.20 8.07 11.57
C PRO A 277 8.07 8.45 12.53
N GLY A 278 6.97 7.70 12.51
CA GLY A 278 5.83 7.84 13.43
C GLY A 278 4.92 9.05 13.24
N VAL A 279 5.20 9.95 12.28
CA VAL A 279 4.43 11.20 12.12
C VAL A 279 3.01 10.94 11.61
N LEU A 280 2.85 10.05 10.64
CA LEU A 280 1.54 9.67 10.12
C LEU A 280 0.81 8.73 11.08
N PHE A 281 1.55 7.88 11.80
CA PHE A 281 0.95 7.10 12.88
C PHE A 281 0.26 8.03 13.89
N ALA A 282 0.97 9.03 14.39
CA ALA A 282 0.46 9.96 15.39
C ALA A 282 -0.81 10.72 14.94
N ALA A 283 -0.86 11.13 13.66
CA ALA A 283 -1.91 11.98 13.13
C ALA A 283 -3.07 11.22 12.47
N MET A 284 -2.78 10.10 11.79
CA MET A 284 -3.72 9.47 10.87
C MET A 284 -4.09 8.03 11.23
N ILE A 285 -3.33 7.40 12.13
CA ILE A 285 -3.60 6.02 12.60
C ILE A 285 -4.08 6.04 14.05
N HIS A 286 -3.36 6.75 14.94
CA HIS A 286 -3.64 6.77 16.36
C HIS A 286 -5.08 7.23 16.71
N PRO A 287 -5.71 8.19 16.03
CA PRO A 287 -7.09 8.58 16.32
C PRO A 287 -8.08 7.42 16.30
N PHE A 288 -7.83 6.42 15.43
CA PHE A 288 -8.71 5.26 15.28
C PHE A 288 -8.37 4.10 16.22
N VAL A 289 -7.31 4.21 17.02
CA VAL A 289 -6.90 3.12 17.93
C VAL A 289 -8.04 2.75 18.87
N GLY A 290 -8.45 1.48 18.80
CA GLY A 290 -9.57 0.94 19.55
C GLY A 290 -10.94 1.08 18.88
N TYR A 291 -11.04 1.65 17.67
CA TYR A 291 -12.26 1.50 16.87
C TYR A 291 -12.42 0.01 16.52
N THR A 292 -13.57 -0.56 16.86
CA THR A 292 -13.80 -2.00 16.68
C THR A 292 -13.92 -2.31 15.20
N MET A 293 -13.04 -3.17 14.68
CA MET A 293 -12.97 -3.53 13.27
C MET A 293 -12.54 -4.99 13.08
N ARG A 294 -12.71 -5.56 11.88
CA ARG A 294 -12.28 -6.91 11.52
C ARG A 294 -10.79 -6.98 11.28
N GLY A 295 -10.27 -6.02 10.55
CA GLY A 295 -8.86 -6.03 10.13
C GLY A 295 -8.49 -4.84 9.27
N ALA A 296 -7.30 -4.93 8.68
CA ALA A 296 -6.76 -3.90 7.81
C ALA A 296 -6.32 -4.46 6.44
N ILE A 297 -6.42 -3.62 5.42
CA ILE A 297 -5.82 -3.84 4.11
C ILE A 297 -4.73 -2.78 3.86
N TRP A 298 -3.62 -3.21 3.26
CA TRP A 298 -2.42 -2.42 3.12
C TRP A 298 -1.85 -2.46 1.71
N TYR A 299 -1.60 -1.30 1.11
CA TYR A 299 -0.90 -1.22 -0.17
C TYR A 299 0.22 -0.16 -0.09
N GLN A 300 1.43 -0.64 0.17
CA GLN A 300 2.63 0.17 0.32
C GLN A 300 3.87 -0.73 0.11
N GLY A 301 4.98 -0.16 -0.25
CA GLY A 301 6.27 -0.84 -0.40
C GLY A 301 7.21 -0.03 -1.28
N GLU A 302 6.69 0.71 -2.24
CA GLU A 302 7.45 1.45 -3.24
C GLU A 302 8.40 2.50 -2.60
N GLY A 303 7.98 3.09 -1.47
CA GLY A 303 8.82 3.99 -0.68
C GLY A 303 10.01 3.29 -0.04
N ASN A 304 9.85 2.03 0.39
CA ASN A 304 10.89 1.24 1.01
C ASN A 304 11.81 0.55 0.00
N ALA A 305 11.35 0.24 -1.22
CA ALA A 305 12.18 -0.33 -2.29
C ALA A 305 13.34 0.59 -2.70
N LYS A 306 13.16 1.92 -2.59
CA LYS A 306 14.16 2.93 -2.99
C LYS A 306 15.14 3.30 -1.87
N SER A 307 14.72 3.20 -0.62
CA SER A 307 15.43 3.78 0.52
C SER A 307 15.35 2.96 1.81
N GLY A 308 14.89 1.73 1.74
CA GLY A 308 14.71 0.86 2.90
C GLY A 308 16.01 0.53 3.60
N ALA A 309 16.40 1.34 4.60
CA ALA A 309 17.55 1.08 5.45
C ALA A 309 17.38 -0.17 6.33
N VAL A 310 16.12 -0.61 6.51
CA VAL A 310 15.76 -1.80 7.30
C VAL A 310 14.95 -2.74 6.41
N PRO A 311 15.23 -4.04 6.42
CA PRO A 311 14.51 -5.03 5.64
C PRO A 311 13.00 -5.00 5.86
N TYR A 312 12.22 -5.09 4.77
CA TYR A 312 10.77 -4.93 4.82
C TYR A 312 10.06 -6.08 5.54
N ASP A 313 10.64 -7.28 5.52
CA ASP A 313 10.22 -8.44 6.30
C ASP A 313 10.44 -8.29 7.81
N GLN A 314 11.11 -7.22 8.25
CA GLN A 314 11.21 -6.81 9.65
C GLN A 314 10.29 -5.63 9.96
N THR A 315 10.22 -4.63 9.07
CA THR A 315 9.46 -3.40 9.33
C THR A 315 7.96 -3.56 9.15
N LEU A 316 7.49 -4.36 8.19
CA LEU A 316 6.07 -4.63 8.03
C LEU A 316 5.48 -5.43 9.21
N PRO A 317 6.10 -6.54 9.67
CA PRO A 317 5.68 -7.21 10.90
C PRO A 317 5.70 -6.32 12.14
N LEU A 318 6.72 -5.45 12.26
CA LEU A 318 6.81 -4.49 13.35
C LEU A 318 5.57 -3.57 13.40
N MET A 319 5.18 -3.01 12.26
CA MET A 319 3.97 -2.18 12.15
C MET A 319 2.70 -2.97 12.45
N ILE A 320 2.54 -4.16 11.88
CA ILE A 320 1.36 -5.02 12.10
C ILE A 320 1.19 -5.32 13.58
N ASN A 321 2.27 -5.73 14.25
CA ASN A 321 2.24 -6.09 15.66
C ASN A 321 2.04 -4.86 16.57
N ASP A 322 2.58 -3.68 16.18
CA ASP A 322 2.32 -2.42 16.88
C ASP A 322 0.83 -2.06 16.82
N TRP A 323 0.19 -2.16 15.65
CA TRP A 323 -1.24 -1.90 15.52
C TRP A 323 -2.06 -2.90 16.34
N ARG A 324 -1.81 -4.22 16.22
CA ARG A 324 -2.48 -5.25 17.01
C ARG A 324 -2.39 -5.00 18.51
N LYS A 325 -1.19 -4.70 19.00
CA LYS A 325 -0.96 -4.37 20.42
C LYS A 325 -1.80 -3.16 20.86
N ARG A 326 -1.89 -2.11 20.04
CA ARG A 326 -2.62 -0.89 20.37
C ARG A 326 -4.13 -1.05 20.29
N TRP A 327 -4.61 -1.84 19.36
CA TRP A 327 -6.02 -2.24 19.28
C TRP A 327 -6.41 -3.27 20.34
N ALA A 328 -5.44 -3.90 21.00
CA ALA A 328 -5.63 -5.07 21.86
C ALA A 328 -6.46 -6.17 21.14
N ASP A 329 -6.20 -6.37 19.85
CA ASP A 329 -6.91 -7.30 18.98
C ASP A 329 -5.95 -7.91 17.94
N GLU A 330 -6.14 -9.21 17.66
CA GLU A 330 -5.42 -9.95 16.63
C GLU A 330 -6.02 -9.69 15.24
N LEU A 331 -6.03 -8.42 14.84
CA LEU A 331 -6.58 -7.97 13.56
C LEU A 331 -6.05 -8.78 12.38
N SER A 332 -6.94 -9.19 11.47
CA SER A 332 -6.53 -9.70 10.16
C SER A 332 -5.84 -8.61 9.37
N PHE A 333 -4.71 -8.94 8.70
CA PHE A 333 -3.93 -7.94 7.99
C PHE A 333 -3.55 -8.44 6.59
N TYR A 334 -4.18 -7.86 5.56
CA TYR A 334 -3.98 -8.26 4.18
C TYR A 334 -3.26 -7.17 3.39
N TYR A 335 -2.18 -7.54 2.71
CA TYR A 335 -1.33 -6.56 2.00
C TYR A 335 -1.11 -6.97 0.55
N VAL A 336 -0.71 -5.99 -0.26
CA VAL A 336 -0.43 -6.17 -1.68
C VAL A 336 1.06 -6.36 -1.88
N GLN A 337 1.48 -7.47 -2.53
CA GLN A 337 2.80 -7.59 -3.12
C GLN A 337 2.88 -6.63 -4.31
N LEU A 338 3.96 -5.84 -4.41
CA LEU A 338 4.05 -4.78 -5.41
C LEU A 338 3.84 -5.29 -6.84
N ALA A 339 3.22 -4.46 -7.68
CA ALA A 339 3.09 -4.71 -9.11
C ALA A 339 4.44 -4.64 -9.82
N ASN A 340 4.52 -5.23 -11.01
CA ASN A 340 5.66 -5.06 -11.91
C ASN A 340 5.79 -3.58 -12.35
N TYR A 341 7.05 -3.11 -12.45
CA TYR A 341 7.39 -1.72 -12.76
C TYR A 341 8.80 -1.63 -13.38
N HIS A 342 9.12 -0.57 -14.11
CA HIS A 342 10.33 -0.36 -14.89
C HIS A 342 10.40 -1.14 -16.21
N ALA A 343 11.47 -0.92 -16.95
CA ALA A 343 11.75 -1.66 -18.18
C ALA A 343 11.91 -3.16 -17.89
N PRO A 344 11.43 -4.04 -18.76
CA PRO A 344 11.60 -5.48 -18.59
C PRO A 344 13.08 -5.87 -18.45
N SER A 345 13.40 -6.75 -17.51
CA SER A 345 14.72 -7.37 -17.43
C SER A 345 14.89 -8.37 -18.57
N THR A 346 16.05 -8.34 -19.21
CA THR A 346 16.41 -9.26 -20.31
C THR A 346 17.49 -10.25 -19.94
N VAL A 347 18.09 -10.11 -18.74
CA VAL A 347 19.18 -10.94 -18.24
C VAL A 347 18.83 -11.59 -16.91
N PRO A 348 19.26 -12.84 -16.67
CA PRO A 348 19.07 -13.50 -15.38
C PRO A 348 20.05 -12.96 -14.33
N GLY A 349 19.78 -13.20 -13.04
CA GLY A 349 20.70 -12.92 -11.95
C GLY A 349 20.93 -11.44 -11.65
N THR A 350 20.07 -10.54 -12.13
CA THR A 350 20.18 -9.11 -11.84
C THR A 350 19.92 -8.84 -10.35
N ALA A 351 20.75 -8.04 -9.71
CA ALA A 351 20.41 -7.48 -8.39
C ALA A 351 19.24 -6.50 -8.56
N ASP A 352 18.12 -6.78 -7.93
CA ASP A 352 16.90 -5.99 -8.10
C ASP A 352 16.23 -5.75 -6.74
N ALA A 353 16.31 -4.49 -6.28
CA ALA A 353 15.75 -4.08 -5.00
C ALA A 353 14.22 -4.20 -4.94
N TRP A 354 13.54 -4.13 -6.10
CA TRP A 354 12.09 -4.28 -6.18
C TRP A 354 11.68 -5.75 -6.01
N ALA A 355 12.35 -6.66 -6.73
CA ALA A 355 12.15 -8.10 -6.60
C ALA A 355 12.48 -8.58 -5.18
N LEU A 356 13.59 -8.07 -4.59
CA LEU A 356 13.96 -8.35 -3.22
C LEU A 356 12.87 -7.92 -2.23
N LEU A 357 12.30 -6.74 -2.40
CA LEU A 357 11.21 -6.27 -1.55
C LEU A 357 9.95 -7.11 -1.73
N GLN A 358 9.60 -7.52 -2.96
CA GLN A 358 8.48 -8.42 -3.23
C GLN A 358 8.66 -9.78 -2.55
N ASP A 359 9.88 -10.34 -2.56
CA ASP A 359 10.17 -11.59 -1.85
C ASP A 359 10.11 -11.42 -0.33
N ARG A 360 10.64 -10.31 0.21
CA ARG A 360 10.50 -9.97 1.63
C ARG A 360 9.05 -9.84 2.06
N MET A 361 8.17 -9.30 1.21
CA MET A 361 6.73 -9.31 1.45
C MET A 361 6.18 -10.74 1.56
N ARG A 362 6.62 -11.66 0.67
CA ARG A 362 6.23 -13.08 0.73
C ARG A 362 6.67 -13.74 2.04
N LEU A 363 7.87 -13.45 2.53
CA LEU A 363 8.39 -14.01 3.79
C LEU A 363 7.55 -13.64 5.01
N VAL A 364 6.89 -12.48 5.01
CA VAL A 364 5.98 -12.05 6.10
C VAL A 364 4.83 -13.04 6.33
N LEU A 365 4.36 -13.74 5.28
CA LEU A 365 3.29 -14.76 5.42
C LEU A 365 3.69 -15.90 6.36
N GLY A 366 4.96 -16.28 6.38
CA GLY A 366 5.47 -17.36 7.24
C GLY A 366 5.83 -16.91 8.66
N THR A 367 6.00 -15.62 8.90
CA THR A 367 6.50 -15.07 10.17
C THR A 367 5.44 -14.31 10.97
N THR A 368 4.35 -13.88 10.33
CA THR A 368 3.33 -13.05 10.96
C THR A 368 1.94 -13.69 10.79
N PRO A 369 1.36 -14.28 11.84
CA PRO A 369 0.05 -14.93 11.75
C PRO A 369 -1.07 -13.98 11.32
N LYS A 370 -2.19 -14.53 10.82
CA LYS A 370 -3.37 -13.77 10.34
C LYS A 370 -3.02 -12.69 9.32
N THR A 371 -2.03 -12.96 8.46
CA THR A 371 -1.69 -12.14 7.31
C THR A 371 -2.06 -12.81 6.01
N GLY A 372 -2.18 -12.03 4.94
CA GLY A 372 -2.41 -12.50 3.59
C GLY A 372 -1.87 -11.52 2.57
N MET A 373 -1.50 -12.02 1.38
CA MET A 373 -0.82 -11.23 0.37
C MET A 373 -1.48 -11.36 -1.00
N ALA A 374 -2.01 -10.27 -1.52
CA ALA A 374 -2.49 -10.18 -2.90
C ALA A 374 -1.30 -10.04 -3.86
N ILE A 375 -1.09 -11.04 -4.70
CA ILE A 375 -0.03 -11.04 -5.72
C ILE A 375 -0.56 -10.30 -6.95
N ILE A 376 0.19 -9.31 -7.45
CA ILE A 376 -0.22 -8.45 -8.57
C ILE A 376 0.91 -8.16 -9.57
N ASN A 377 1.88 -9.04 -9.69
CA ASN A 377 2.98 -8.93 -10.65
C ASN A 377 2.56 -9.09 -12.12
N ASP A 378 1.27 -9.18 -12.39
CA ASP A 378 0.63 -9.30 -13.71
C ASP A 378 -0.19 -8.08 -14.12
N VAL A 379 -0.31 -7.05 -13.27
CA VAL A 379 -1.17 -5.88 -13.54
C VAL A 379 -0.42 -4.54 -13.55
N GLY A 380 0.91 -4.57 -13.48
CA GLY A 380 1.75 -3.38 -13.46
C GLY A 380 1.87 -2.69 -14.82
N ASP A 381 2.53 -1.56 -14.83
CA ASP A 381 2.89 -0.79 -16.01
C ASP A 381 4.37 -0.42 -15.95
N ALA A 382 5.10 -0.67 -17.05
CA ALA A 382 6.54 -0.40 -17.13
C ALA A 382 6.88 1.09 -16.92
N ASN A 383 5.97 1.99 -17.25
CA ASN A 383 6.20 3.44 -17.26
C ASN A 383 5.46 4.18 -16.14
N ASP A 384 4.53 3.52 -15.45
CA ASP A 384 3.76 4.12 -14.35
C ASP A 384 3.78 3.21 -13.12
N ILE A 385 4.32 3.74 -12.02
CA ILE A 385 4.33 3.07 -10.71
C ILE A 385 2.90 2.90 -10.14
N HIS A 386 1.91 3.55 -10.76
CA HIS A 386 0.50 3.49 -10.38
C HIS A 386 -0.33 2.75 -11.44
N PRO A 387 -0.30 1.40 -11.48
CA PRO A 387 -1.10 0.65 -12.44
C PRO A 387 -2.58 1.04 -12.29
N LYS A 388 -3.25 1.25 -13.42
CA LYS A 388 -4.67 1.69 -13.44
C LYS A 388 -5.60 0.62 -12.91
N ASN A 389 -5.25 -0.65 -13.13
CA ASN A 389 -6.03 -1.78 -12.59
C ASN A 389 -5.94 -1.81 -11.06
N LYS A 390 -6.96 -1.27 -10.40
CA LYS A 390 -7.15 -1.31 -8.94
C LYS A 390 -8.17 -2.36 -8.51
N LYS A 391 -8.91 -2.92 -9.49
CA LYS A 391 -9.89 -3.97 -9.25
C LYS A 391 -9.23 -5.25 -8.78
N ASP A 392 -8.26 -5.76 -9.53
CA ASP A 392 -7.58 -7.00 -9.18
C ASP A 392 -6.91 -6.95 -7.79
N PRO A 393 -6.13 -5.92 -7.43
CA PRO A 393 -5.60 -5.79 -6.07
C PRO A 393 -6.69 -5.85 -4.99
N GLY A 394 -7.78 -5.09 -5.17
CA GLY A 394 -8.89 -5.05 -4.22
C GLY A 394 -9.62 -6.40 -4.09
N GLU A 395 -9.96 -7.01 -5.20
CA GLU A 395 -10.65 -8.31 -5.20
C GLU A 395 -9.75 -9.46 -4.72
N ARG A 396 -8.43 -9.42 -5.02
CA ARG A 396 -7.47 -10.42 -4.51
C ARG A 396 -7.26 -10.28 -3.00
N LEU A 397 -7.25 -9.08 -2.44
CA LEU A 397 -7.29 -8.87 -0.98
C LEU A 397 -8.57 -9.43 -0.36
N ALA A 398 -9.73 -9.21 -1.02
CA ALA A 398 -11.02 -9.72 -0.54
C ALA A 398 -11.09 -11.25 -0.54
N ARG A 399 -10.39 -11.95 -1.45
CA ARG A 399 -10.34 -13.43 -1.44
C ARG A 399 -9.71 -13.96 -0.13
N TRP A 400 -8.66 -13.31 0.37
CA TRP A 400 -8.06 -13.65 1.67
C TRP A 400 -9.05 -13.48 2.81
N ALA A 401 -9.77 -12.35 2.86
CA ALA A 401 -10.78 -12.10 3.87
C ALA A 401 -11.93 -13.09 3.79
N LEU A 402 -12.47 -13.33 2.58
CA LEU A 402 -13.57 -14.28 2.36
C LEU A 402 -13.26 -15.67 2.88
N THR A 403 -12.04 -16.15 2.69
CA THR A 403 -11.63 -17.47 3.17
C THR A 403 -11.32 -17.46 4.66
N ASN A 404 -10.47 -16.56 5.13
CA ASN A 404 -9.91 -16.66 6.48
C ASN A 404 -10.82 -16.04 7.55
N ASP A 405 -11.59 -15.00 7.23
CA ASP A 405 -12.48 -14.33 8.19
C ASP A 405 -13.94 -14.77 8.05
N TYR A 406 -14.36 -15.21 6.85
CA TYR A 406 -15.76 -15.50 6.56
C TYR A 406 -16.02 -16.96 6.14
N GLY A 407 -15.00 -17.82 6.16
CA GLY A 407 -15.13 -19.26 5.94
C GLY A 407 -15.60 -19.68 4.54
N LYS A 408 -15.44 -18.82 3.52
CA LYS A 408 -15.78 -19.17 2.15
C LYS A 408 -14.73 -20.12 1.57
N ALA A 409 -15.17 -21.26 1.04
CA ALA A 409 -14.28 -22.24 0.41
C ALA A 409 -13.87 -21.76 -0.99
N LEU A 410 -12.72 -21.06 -1.10
CA LEU A 410 -12.15 -20.59 -2.36
C LEU A 410 -10.61 -20.60 -2.31
N ILE A 411 -9.98 -20.67 -3.46
CA ILE A 411 -8.54 -20.48 -3.58
C ILE A 411 -8.27 -18.98 -3.48
N TYR A 412 -7.58 -18.56 -2.42
CA TYR A 412 -7.47 -17.16 -2.05
C TYR A 412 -6.20 -16.46 -2.56
N SER A 413 -5.21 -17.23 -3.02
CA SER A 413 -3.94 -16.71 -3.56
C SER A 413 -3.55 -17.42 -4.84
N GLY A 414 -2.65 -16.83 -5.61
CA GLY A 414 -1.87 -17.55 -6.61
C GLY A 414 -0.83 -18.46 -5.95
N PRO A 415 -0.08 -19.25 -6.76
CA PRO A 415 0.93 -20.16 -6.25
C PRO A 415 1.97 -19.46 -5.36
N LEU A 416 2.18 -19.99 -4.16
CA LEU A 416 3.17 -19.55 -3.19
C LEU A 416 4.26 -20.60 -3.06
N PHE A 417 5.52 -20.19 -3.17
CA PHE A 417 6.66 -21.10 -2.96
C PHE A 417 6.55 -21.79 -1.60
N LYS A 418 6.64 -23.13 -1.62
CA LYS A 418 6.58 -23.98 -0.43
C LYS A 418 7.93 -24.59 -0.10
N SER A 419 8.54 -25.27 -1.07
CA SER A 419 9.81 -25.96 -0.90
C SER A 419 10.51 -26.21 -2.23
N SER A 420 11.81 -26.52 -2.17
CA SER A 420 12.57 -26.97 -3.32
C SER A 420 13.46 -28.17 -2.95
N THR A 421 13.70 -29.05 -3.91
CA THR A 421 14.60 -30.19 -3.77
C THR A 421 15.40 -30.38 -5.05
N VAL A 422 16.71 -30.63 -4.92
CA VAL A 422 17.57 -30.98 -6.04
C VAL A 422 17.37 -32.45 -6.38
N LYS A 423 17.12 -32.74 -7.66
CA LYS A 423 16.94 -34.10 -8.16
C LYS A 423 17.40 -34.19 -9.62
N ASP A 424 18.24 -35.16 -9.93
CA ASP A 424 18.68 -35.52 -11.28
C ASP A 424 19.17 -34.32 -12.13
N GLY A 425 19.96 -33.42 -11.54
CA GLY A 425 20.48 -32.22 -12.23
C GLY A 425 19.45 -31.11 -12.46
N ALA A 426 18.30 -31.19 -11.80
CA ALA A 426 17.23 -30.18 -11.81
C ALA A 426 16.84 -29.79 -10.39
N ILE A 427 16.06 -28.71 -10.25
CA ILE A 427 15.39 -28.34 -8.99
C ILE A 427 13.89 -28.52 -9.17
N ARG A 428 13.30 -29.38 -8.33
CA ARG A 428 11.85 -29.47 -8.18
C ARG A 428 11.37 -28.43 -7.19
N VAL A 429 10.51 -27.55 -7.63
CA VAL A 429 9.88 -26.50 -6.83
C VAL A 429 8.43 -26.87 -6.58
N THR A 430 7.99 -26.86 -5.31
CA THR A 430 6.60 -27.15 -4.91
C THR A 430 5.92 -25.90 -4.41
N PHE A 431 4.63 -25.77 -4.70
CA PHE A 431 3.82 -24.60 -4.40
C PHE A 431 2.60 -24.95 -3.56
N ASP A 432 2.23 -24.08 -2.63
CA ASP A 432 0.90 -24.00 -2.05
C ASP A 432 -0.02 -23.16 -2.93
N GLN A 433 -1.34 -23.25 -2.74
CA GLN A 433 -2.36 -22.49 -3.49
C GLN A 433 -2.43 -22.79 -5.01
N SER A 434 -2.07 -23.98 -5.40
CA SER A 434 -2.13 -24.44 -6.78
C SER A 434 -3.56 -24.72 -7.26
N GLY A 435 -4.53 -24.85 -6.37
CA GLY A 435 -5.90 -25.25 -6.69
C GLY A 435 -5.98 -26.67 -7.24
N THR A 436 -6.65 -26.86 -8.37
CA THR A 436 -6.69 -28.15 -9.08
C THR A 436 -5.47 -28.38 -9.96
N GLY A 437 -4.55 -27.43 -10.04
CA GLY A 437 -3.27 -27.57 -10.74
C GLY A 437 -2.66 -26.26 -11.21
N LEU A 438 -1.35 -26.31 -11.37
CA LEU A 438 -0.57 -25.26 -11.99
C LEU A 438 -0.78 -25.25 -13.51
N LYS A 439 -0.69 -24.09 -14.13
CA LYS A 439 -0.72 -23.94 -15.58
C LYS A 439 0.02 -22.70 -16.06
N SER A 440 0.29 -22.65 -17.35
CA SER A 440 0.77 -21.45 -18.03
C SER A 440 -0.43 -20.58 -18.40
N ARG A 441 -0.35 -19.27 -18.17
CA ARG A 441 -1.41 -18.30 -18.49
C ARG A 441 -1.70 -18.20 -19.98
N ASP A 442 -0.66 -18.27 -20.80
CA ASP A 442 -0.69 -18.10 -22.25
C ASP A 442 -0.62 -19.43 -23.03
N GLY A 443 -0.62 -20.57 -22.33
CA GLY A 443 -0.58 -21.90 -22.94
C GLY A 443 0.77 -22.29 -23.52
N VAL A 444 1.82 -21.45 -23.40
CA VAL A 444 3.18 -21.78 -23.86
C VAL A 444 4.06 -22.22 -22.69
N ALA A 445 5.31 -22.57 -22.96
CA ALA A 445 6.29 -22.96 -21.93
C ALA A 445 6.39 -21.91 -20.81
N LEU A 446 6.63 -22.37 -19.58
CA LEU A 446 6.85 -21.50 -18.45
C LEU A 446 8.09 -20.62 -18.67
N LYS A 447 8.01 -19.37 -18.25
CA LYS A 447 9.04 -18.35 -18.43
C LYS A 447 9.45 -17.74 -17.11
N ARG A 448 10.59 -17.02 -17.11
CA ARG A 448 11.11 -16.25 -15.97
C ARG A 448 11.55 -17.09 -14.78
N PHE A 449 11.91 -18.34 -15.02
CA PHE A 449 12.70 -19.12 -14.09
C PHE A 449 14.19 -18.88 -14.35
N GLU A 450 14.96 -18.73 -13.29
CA GLU A 450 16.41 -18.58 -13.26
C GLU A 450 17.00 -19.67 -12.39
N ILE A 451 18.14 -20.24 -12.78
CA ILE A 451 18.81 -21.31 -12.06
C ILE A 451 20.31 -21.04 -11.97
N ALA A 452 20.94 -21.41 -10.86
CA ALA A 452 22.38 -21.26 -10.65
C ALA A 452 22.99 -22.47 -9.94
N GLY A 453 24.27 -22.71 -10.22
CA GLY A 453 25.13 -23.64 -9.51
C GLY A 453 25.83 -22.99 -8.30
N ALA A 454 26.76 -23.73 -7.69
CA ALA A 454 27.57 -23.26 -6.56
C ALA A 454 28.49 -22.06 -6.93
N ASP A 455 28.76 -21.85 -8.19
CA ASP A 455 29.50 -20.70 -8.74
C ASP A 455 28.72 -19.40 -8.73
N LYS A 456 27.38 -19.47 -8.42
CA LYS A 456 26.44 -18.34 -8.36
C LYS A 456 26.25 -17.62 -9.71
N VAL A 457 26.54 -18.29 -10.82
CA VAL A 457 26.26 -17.78 -12.16
C VAL A 457 24.83 -18.15 -12.53
N TRP A 458 24.01 -17.14 -12.85
CA TRP A 458 22.60 -17.33 -13.18
C TRP A 458 22.37 -17.51 -14.68
N TYR A 459 21.49 -18.45 -15.01
CA TYR A 459 21.04 -18.74 -16.38
C TYR A 459 19.52 -18.78 -16.41
N TRP A 460 18.96 -18.45 -17.58
CA TRP A 460 17.55 -18.75 -17.83
C TRP A 460 17.34 -20.26 -17.82
N ALA A 461 16.26 -20.69 -17.19
CA ALA A 461 15.96 -22.10 -17.03
C ALA A 461 14.74 -22.52 -17.85
N GLU A 462 14.78 -23.77 -18.33
CA GLU A 462 13.57 -24.49 -18.74
C GLU A 462 12.80 -24.89 -17.48
N ALA A 463 11.47 -24.72 -17.55
CA ALA A 463 10.59 -25.07 -16.45
C ALA A 463 9.40 -25.87 -16.97
N LYS A 464 9.12 -27.02 -16.34
CA LYS A 464 8.05 -27.94 -16.74
C LYS A 464 7.17 -28.27 -15.52
N ILE A 465 5.85 -28.13 -15.70
CA ILE A 465 4.89 -28.51 -14.64
C ILE A 465 4.98 -30.02 -14.44
N ASP A 466 5.06 -30.43 -13.16
CA ASP A 466 5.13 -31.82 -12.71
C ASP A 466 4.01 -32.08 -11.67
N GLY A 467 2.93 -32.70 -12.14
CA GLY A 467 1.74 -32.89 -11.32
C GLY A 467 0.94 -31.62 -11.10
N ALA A 468 0.24 -31.53 -9.98
CA ALA A 468 -0.69 -30.43 -9.70
C ALA A 468 -0.02 -29.21 -9.05
N ASP A 469 1.09 -29.39 -8.33
CA ASP A 469 1.64 -28.40 -7.41
C ASP A 469 3.14 -28.14 -7.56
N SER A 470 3.79 -28.73 -8.57
CA SER A 470 5.24 -28.69 -8.69
C SER A 470 5.70 -28.31 -10.10
N VAL A 471 6.92 -27.79 -10.17
CA VAL A 471 7.63 -27.43 -11.39
C VAL A 471 9.05 -27.96 -11.32
N PHE A 472 9.51 -28.70 -12.35
CA PHE A 472 10.93 -29.02 -12.57
C PHE A 472 11.61 -27.90 -13.31
N VAL A 473 12.73 -27.41 -12.75
CA VAL A 473 13.52 -26.30 -13.31
C VAL A 473 14.93 -26.82 -13.59
N SER A 474 15.40 -26.67 -14.81
CA SER A 474 16.71 -27.14 -15.27
C SER A 474 17.34 -26.20 -16.31
N SER A 475 18.65 -26.31 -16.49
CA SER A 475 19.38 -25.63 -17.58
C SER A 475 20.51 -26.53 -18.07
N ALA A 476 20.73 -26.52 -19.37
CA ALA A 476 21.88 -27.21 -19.98
C ALA A 476 23.22 -26.68 -19.47
N GLU A 477 23.25 -25.40 -19.09
CA GLU A 477 24.43 -24.68 -18.59
C GLU A 477 24.75 -25.00 -17.14
N VAL A 478 23.78 -25.53 -16.35
CA VAL A 478 23.93 -25.76 -14.90
C VAL A 478 23.72 -27.24 -14.58
N LYS A 479 24.81 -28.01 -14.52
CA LYS A 479 24.75 -29.47 -14.28
C LYS A 479 24.48 -29.85 -12.83
N ALA A 480 24.86 -28.98 -11.88
CA ALA A 480 24.67 -29.16 -10.46
C ALA A 480 24.00 -27.92 -9.85
N PRO A 481 22.69 -27.76 -10.05
CA PRO A 481 21.97 -26.58 -9.58
C PRO A 481 21.83 -26.58 -8.06
N VAL A 482 21.94 -25.39 -7.44
CA VAL A 482 21.77 -25.19 -6.01
C VAL A 482 20.71 -24.14 -5.68
N ALA A 483 20.38 -23.25 -6.63
CA ALA A 483 19.43 -22.16 -6.43
C ALA A 483 18.53 -21.95 -7.63
N VAL A 484 17.29 -21.52 -7.35
CA VAL A 484 16.27 -21.17 -8.34
C VAL A 484 15.55 -19.90 -7.93
N ARG A 485 15.23 -19.05 -8.90
CA ARG A 485 14.38 -17.86 -8.74
C ARG A 485 13.26 -17.89 -9.75
N TYR A 486 12.14 -17.25 -9.41
CA TYR A 486 11.02 -17.03 -10.33
C TYR A 486 10.60 -15.57 -10.33
N ALA A 487 10.42 -15.02 -11.54
CA ALA A 487 9.98 -13.64 -11.74
C ALA A 487 10.87 -12.60 -11.00
N TRP A 488 12.18 -12.87 -10.90
CA TRP A 488 13.13 -12.09 -10.14
C TRP A 488 13.56 -10.85 -10.93
N ALA A 489 12.67 -9.86 -11.00
CA ALA A 489 12.91 -8.56 -11.61
C ALA A 489 11.82 -7.58 -11.19
N ALA A 490 12.11 -6.28 -11.23
CA ALA A 490 11.10 -5.24 -11.03
C ALA A 490 9.97 -5.36 -12.07
N ASN A 491 10.30 -5.75 -13.30
CA ASN A 491 9.32 -6.10 -14.34
C ASN A 491 9.68 -7.43 -14.99
N PRO A 492 9.15 -8.55 -14.46
CA PRO A 492 9.36 -9.88 -15.03
C PRO A 492 8.39 -10.12 -16.19
N GLU A 493 8.41 -9.25 -17.22
CA GLU A 493 7.53 -9.37 -18.38
C GLU A 493 7.54 -10.79 -18.97
N GLY A 494 6.37 -11.36 -19.15
CA GLY A 494 6.20 -12.73 -19.62
C GLY A 494 6.18 -13.79 -18.52
N ALA A 495 6.28 -13.45 -17.24
CA ALA A 495 6.03 -14.39 -16.14
C ALA A 495 4.60 -14.93 -16.26
N ASN A 496 4.46 -16.26 -16.44
CA ASN A 496 3.20 -16.87 -16.86
C ASN A 496 2.72 -18.03 -16.00
N LEU A 497 3.40 -18.35 -14.89
CA LEU A 497 2.94 -19.39 -13.96
C LEU A 497 1.71 -18.88 -13.18
N ILE A 498 0.62 -19.62 -13.26
CA ILE A 498 -0.65 -19.36 -12.57
C ILE A 498 -1.21 -20.66 -11.98
N ASN A 499 -2.19 -20.54 -11.09
CA ASN A 499 -2.98 -21.67 -10.63
C ASN A 499 -4.26 -21.89 -11.48
N SER A 500 -5.08 -22.86 -11.09
CA SER A 500 -6.36 -23.18 -11.75
C SER A 500 -7.33 -21.99 -11.80
N GLU A 501 -7.27 -21.08 -10.80
CA GLU A 501 -8.11 -19.87 -10.74
C GLU A 501 -7.61 -18.70 -11.58
N GLY A 502 -6.48 -18.87 -12.27
CA GLY A 502 -5.85 -17.82 -13.07
C GLY A 502 -5.06 -16.80 -12.24
N LEU A 503 -4.86 -17.03 -10.94
CA LEU A 503 -4.08 -16.15 -10.08
C LEU A 503 -2.57 -16.35 -10.29
N PRO A 504 -1.77 -15.27 -10.37
CA PRO A 504 -0.34 -15.34 -10.66
C PRO A 504 0.48 -15.91 -9.50
N ALA A 505 1.56 -16.61 -9.82
CA ALA A 505 2.53 -17.05 -8.83
C ALA A 505 3.33 -15.85 -8.29
N SER A 506 3.63 -15.93 -6.99
CA SER A 506 4.49 -14.93 -6.32
C SER A 506 5.92 -14.99 -6.82
N VAL A 507 6.58 -13.84 -6.82
CA VAL A 507 8.04 -13.75 -6.88
C VAL A 507 8.63 -14.56 -5.73
N PHE A 508 9.68 -15.34 -5.99
CA PHE A 508 10.44 -16.03 -4.94
C PHE A 508 11.88 -16.28 -5.36
N ARG A 509 12.72 -16.55 -4.37
CA ARG A 509 14.08 -17.12 -4.51
C ARG A 509 14.29 -18.20 -3.47
N THR A 510 15.27 -19.08 -3.73
CA THR A 510 15.71 -20.12 -2.80
C THR A 510 17.11 -19.85 -2.22
N ASP A 511 17.78 -18.82 -2.71
CA ASP A 511 19.09 -18.36 -2.24
C ASP A 511 18.97 -17.21 -1.22
N ASP A 512 20.07 -16.94 -0.52
CA ASP A 512 20.25 -15.85 0.43
C ASP A 512 21.43 -14.93 0.05
N TRP A 513 21.73 -14.82 -1.25
CA TRP A 513 22.95 -14.19 -1.77
C TRP A 513 22.88 -12.65 -1.89
N ASP A 514 22.16 -11.98 -1.04
CA ASP A 514 22.02 -10.50 -1.08
C ASP A 514 23.34 -9.76 -0.87
N ASP A 515 24.20 -10.31 -0.01
CA ASP A 515 25.49 -9.71 0.36
C ASP A 515 26.65 -10.19 -0.52
N VAL A 516 26.35 -10.96 -1.56
CA VAL A 516 27.37 -11.54 -2.46
C VAL A 516 27.19 -10.96 -3.85
N GLU A 517 28.30 -10.53 -4.46
CA GLU A 517 28.33 -10.15 -5.87
C GLU A 517 27.86 -11.34 -6.72
N VAL A 518 26.65 -11.20 -7.28
CA VAL A 518 26.06 -12.23 -8.16
C VAL A 518 26.71 -12.12 -9.52
N LYS A 519 27.39 -13.18 -9.96
CA LYS A 519 27.93 -13.25 -11.32
C LYS A 519 26.79 -13.44 -12.32
N VAL A 520 26.78 -12.61 -13.34
CA VAL A 520 25.85 -12.69 -14.45
C VAL A 520 26.60 -13.16 -15.67
N ASP A 521 25.96 -13.93 -16.56
CA ASP A 521 26.54 -14.26 -17.84
C ASP A 521 26.78 -12.98 -18.66
N THR A 522 28.07 -12.61 -18.76
CA THR A 522 28.49 -11.37 -19.44
C THR A 522 28.18 -11.37 -20.92
N SER A 523 28.04 -12.54 -21.56
CA SER A 523 27.66 -12.64 -22.97
C SER A 523 26.22 -12.17 -23.19
N VAL A 524 25.33 -12.53 -22.28
CA VAL A 524 23.91 -12.11 -22.29
C VAL A 524 23.79 -10.62 -21.96
N LEU A 525 24.60 -10.12 -21.00
CA LEU A 525 24.64 -8.69 -20.67
C LEU A 525 25.06 -7.85 -21.88
N LYS A 526 26.14 -8.25 -22.56
CA LYS A 526 26.66 -7.55 -23.73
C LYS A 526 25.63 -7.52 -24.87
N ALA A 527 25.00 -8.64 -25.16
CA ALA A 527 23.92 -8.71 -26.15
C ALA A 527 22.71 -7.83 -25.79
N ALA A 528 22.36 -7.77 -24.51
CA ALA A 528 21.28 -6.91 -24.03
C ALA A 528 21.61 -5.42 -24.13
N GLU A 529 22.84 -5.02 -23.79
CA GLU A 529 23.32 -3.64 -23.93
C GLU A 529 23.37 -3.20 -25.39
N GLU A 530 23.90 -4.03 -26.28
CA GLU A 530 23.93 -3.77 -27.73
C GLU A 530 22.50 -3.61 -28.28
N ARG A 531 21.57 -4.47 -27.87
CA ARG A 531 20.17 -4.37 -28.26
C ARG A 531 19.48 -3.11 -27.72
N ARG A 532 19.79 -2.71 -26.46
CA ARG A 532 19.27 -1.46 -25.89
C ARG A 532 19.78 -0.24 -26.66
N ALA A 533 21.09 -0.18 -26.93
CA ALA A 533 21.69 0.88 -27.70
C ALA A 533 21.07 0.98 -29.11
N LEU A 534 20.86 -0.17 -29.77
CA LEU A 534 20.21 -0.25 -31.08
C LEU A 534 18.75 0.26 -31.02
N GLY A 535 18.01 -0.07 -29.97
CA GLY A 535 16.65 0.42 -29.72
C GLY A 535 16.58 1.94 -29.47
N GLU A 536 17.59 2.51 -28.82
CA GLU A 536 17.72 3.95 -28.63
C GLU A 536 18.03 4.67 -29.94
N GLU A 537 18.93 4.12 -30.77
CA GLU A 537 19.24 4.66 -32.10
C GLU A 537 18.02 4.62 -33.03
N ILE A 538 17.25 3.54 -33.02
CA ILE A 538 15.99 3.43 -33.79
C ILE A 538 14.99 4.50 -33.37
N ARG A 539 14.82 4.75 -32.06
CA ARG A 539 13.92 5.79 -31.55
C ARG A 539 14.39 7.20 -31.94
N ALA A 540 15.69 7.46 -31.85
CA ALA A 540 16.27 8.74 -32.25
C ALA A 540 16.05 9.02 -33.74
N LEU A 541 16.32 8.03 -34.60
CA LEU A 541 16.08 8.15 -36.05
C LEU A 541 14.60 8.34 -36.39
N ALA A 542 13.69 7.65 -35.68
CA ALA A 542 12.26 7.84 -35.88
C ALA A 542 11.81 9.27 -35.50
N ALA A 543 12.34 9.80 -34.40
CA ALA A 543 12.06 11.18 -33.97
C ALA A 543 12.62 12.24 -34.92
N GLU A 544 13.81 12.01 -35.49
CA GLU A 544 14.42 12.89 -36.49
C GLU A 544 13.64 12.85 -37.81
N ARG A 545 13.31 11.65 -38.30
CA ARG A 545 12.48 11.46 -39.48
C ARG A 545 11.10 12.14 -39.38
N ALA A 546 10.50 12.15 -38.19
CA ALA A 546 9.18 12.76 -37.98
C ALA A 546 9.17 14.29 -38.19
N LYS A 547 10.33 14.93 -38.21
CA LYS A 547 10.49 16.39 -38.42
C LYS A 547 10.67 16.77 -39.89
N LEU A 548 10.85 15.81 -40.78
CA LEU A 548 11.17 16.04 -42.20
C LEU A 548 9.94 15.87 -43.11
N ASP A 549 9.95 16.54 -44.24
CA ASP A 549 8.99 16.33 -45.32
C ASP A 549 9.19 14.89 -45.87
N ARG A 550 8.10 14.14 -45.94
CA ARG A 550 8.07 12.73 -46.43
C ARG A 550 8.61 12.55 -47.85
N LYS A 551 8.61 13.59 -48.64
CA LYS A 551 9.11 13.61 -50.00
C LYS A 551 10.59 13.97 -50.11
N SER A 552 11.20 14.43 -49.02
CA SER A 552 12.61 14.86 -49.06
C SER A 552 13.58 13.68 -49.17
N PRO A 553 14.73 13.86 -49.85
CA PRO A 553 15.78 12.85 -49.91
C PRO A 553 16.28 12.42 -48.53
N GLU A 554 16.33 13.34 -47.56
CA GLU A 554 16.74 13.09 -46.20
C GLU A 554 15.74 12.13 -45.48
N TYR A 555 14.43 12.35 -45.65
CA TYR A 555 13.40 11.43 -45.11
C TYR A 555 13.58 10.00 -45.67
N GLN A 556 13.86 9.86 -46.97
CA GLN A 556 14.05 8.55 -47.58
C GLN A 556 15.33 7.87 -47.07
N ALA A 557 16.43 8.62 -46.91
CA ALA A 557 17.67 8.11 -46.34
C ALA A 557 17.51 7.61 -44.90
N LEU A 558 16.85 8.40 -44.05
CA LEU A 558 16.57 8.01 -42.66
C LEU A 558 15.60 6.84 -42.58
N THR A 559 14.65 6.71 -43.52
CA THR A 559 13.73 5.57 -43.60
C THR A 559 14.48 4.29 -43.91
N LYS A 560 15.43 4.33 -44.87
CA LYS A 560 16.28 3.19 -45.21
C LYS A 560 17.11 2.75 -44.00
N LYS A 561 17.83 3.69 -43.36
CA LYS A 561 18.64 3.42 -42.17
C LYS A 561 17.79 2.85 -41.00
N HIS A 562 16.61 3.40 -40.76
CA HIS A 562 15.67 2.91 -39.76
C HIS A 562 15.24 1.45 -40.03
N THR A 563 14.97 1.12 -41.28
CA THR A 563 14.58 -0.23 -41.68
C THR A 563 15.72 -1.25 -41.50
N GLU A 564 16.96 -0.85 -41.86
CA GLU A 564 18.16 -1.66 -41.63
C GLU A 564 18.42 -1.95 -40.13
N LEU A 565 18.29 -0.94 -39.28
CA LEU A 565 18.45 -1.11 -37.82
C LEU A 565 17.31 -1.93 -37.21
N MET A 566 16.08 -1.79 -37.70
CA MET A 566 14.95 -2.63 -37.29
C MET A 566 15.14 -4.10 -37.68
N ALA A 567 15.77 -4.38 -38.83
CA ALA A 567 16.13 -5.75 -39.20
C ALA A 567 17.14 -6.34 -38.22
N LYS A 568 18.24 -5.64 -37.93
CA LYS A 568 19.24 -6.05 -36.92
C LYS A 568 18.63 -6.24 -35.55
N PHE A 569 17.73 -5.36 -35.13
CA PHE A 569 17.03 -5.47 -33.84
C PHE A 569 16.16 -6.72 -33.72
N LYS A 570 15.56 -7.16 -34.86
CA LYS A 570 14.78 -8.39 -34.93
C LYS A 570 15.65 -9.65 -34.98
N GLU A 571 16.78 -9.62 -35.68
CA GLU A 571 17.75 -10.73 -35.73
C GLU A 571 18.37 -11.03 -34.38
N GLY A 572 18.64 -10.02 -33.57
CA GLY A 572 19.13 -10.16 -32.18
C GLY A 572 18.05 -10.56 -31.18
N ALA A 573 16.82 -10.85 -31.60
CA ALA A 573 15.80 -11.35 -30.67
C ALA A 573 16.09 -12.83 -30.33
N PRO A 574 15.98 -13.22 -29.04
CA PRO A 574 16.08 -14.62 -28.67
C PRO A 574 15.08 -15.43 -29.55
N LYS A 575 15.57 -16.48 -30.20
CA LYS A 575 14.69 -17.37 -30.98
C LYS A 575 13.59 -17.86 -30.03
N LYS A 576 12.35 -17.68 -30.47
CA LYS A 576 11.16 -18.10 -29.73
C LYS A 576 11.17 -19.58 -29.44
#